data_1e1d64ba94f16bc5f8b3cd789ddda991
#
_entry.id   1e1d64ba94f16bc5f8b3cd789ddda991
#
_cell.length_a   1.000
_cell.length_b   1.000
_cell.length_c   1.000
_cell.angle_alpha   90.00
_cell.angle_beta   90.00
_cell.angle_gamma   90.00
#
_symmetry.space_group_name_H-M   'P 1'
#
loop_
_entity.id
_entity.type
_entity.pdbx_description
1 polymer ?
#
loop_
_entity_poly.entity_id
_entity_poly.type
_entity_poly.pdbx_seq_one_letter_code
_entity_poly.pdbx_strand_id
1 'polypeptide(L)'
;MAKVDLNCDMGESFGNYTCGMDADVVPHISSANVACGFHASDPLVMEKTVALCKKNGVCVGAHPGFPDLVGFGRRQMQVSTDELRTMVIYQVGALKTFCDAAGVKLQHVKPHGAMYNMAGKDEQMARAICEGVYADDPSLILLGLSGSKLVAAAKKVGLRAAREVFADRAYEEDGSLVARSKPGAMITDEEEAIARVVSMVTEHRVKAVTGKEIAIEADSICLHGDSPKAVLFAEKISAALKASGVSIAPMAEIIAR
;
A
#
# COMPACT_ATOMS: atom_id res chain seq x y z
N MET A 1 -13.39 16.45 11.51
CA MET A 1 -12.05 16.55 10.94
C MET A 1 -11.88 15.40 9.96
N ALA A 2 -11.33 15.66 8.76
CA ALA A 2 -10.95 14.61 7.83
C ALA A 2 -9.86 13.74 8.45
N LYS A 3 -9.89 12.44 8.16
CA LYS A 3 -8.86 11.49 8.58
C LYS A 3 -8.25 10.83 7.36
N VAL A 4 -6.96 10.56 7.40
CA VAL A 4 -6.25 9.79 6.37
C VAL A 4 -5.18 8.90 7.00
N ASP A 5 -4.93 7.75 6.41
CA ASP A 5 -3.85 6.86 6.78
C ASP A 5 -2.58 7.17 5.96
N LEU A 6 -1.42 7.02 6.56
CA LEU A 6 -0.12 7.06 5.87
C LEU A 6 0.46 5.66 5.88
N ASN A 7 0.66 5.07 4.69
CA ASN A 7 1.21 3.73 4.57
C ASN A 7 2.57 3.73 3.86
N CYS A 8 3.41 2.76 4.19
CA CYS A 8 4.70 2.54 3.53
C CYS A 8 4.96 1.04 3.37
N ASP A 9 5.56 0.66 2.24
CA ASP A 9 6.04 -0.69 2.01
C ASP A 9 7.32 -0.92 2.82
N MET A 10 7.38 -2.01 3.60
CA MET A 10 8.41 -2.27 4.58
C MET A 10 8.81 -3.76 4.62
N GLY A 11 9.94 -4.06 5.25
CA GLY A 11 10.43 -5.42 5.37
C GLY A 11 10.86 -6.01 4.02
N GLU A 12 11.33 -5.18 3.10
CA GLU A 12 11.73 -5.58 1.74
C GLU A 12 13.21 -5.98 1.64
N SER A 13 13.95 -6.03 2.73
CA SER A 13 15.27 -6.65 2.80
C SER A 13 15.18 -8.17 2.59
N PHE A 14 16.28 -8.81 2.18
CA PHE A 14 16.32 -10.26 1.99
C PHE A 14 17.74 -10.80 2.21
N GLY A 15 17.90 -11.74 3.14
CA GLY A 15 19.19 -12.32 3.48
C GLY A 15 20.22 -11.25 3.85
N ASN A 16 21.27 -11.15 3.06
CA ASN A 16 22.34 -10.15 3.25
C ASN A 16 22.07 -8.80 2.54
N TYR A 17 20.97 -8.67 1.83
CA TYR A 17 20.61 -7.45 1.11
C TYR A 17 19.66 -6.59 1.93
N THR A 18 20.05 -5.33 2.15
CA THR A 18 19.20 -4.36 2.83
C THR A 18 18.47 -3.51 1.79
N CYS A 19 17.15 -3.36 1.97
CA CYS A 19 16.29 -2.52 1.16
C CYS A 19 15.43 -1.66 2.10
N GLY A 20 15.33 -0.37 1.78
CA GLY A 20 14.55 0.58 2.57
C GLY A 20 15.26 1.08 3.85
N MET A 21 14.62 2.05 4.48
CA MET A 21 15.04 2.68 5.74
C MET A 21 13.92 2.52 6.79
N ASP A 22 13.52 1.27 7.03
CA ASP A 22 12.35 0.93 7.83
C ASP A 22 12.35 1.58 9.22
N ALA A 23 13.51 1.60 9.88
CA ALA A 23 13.65 2.17 11.22
C ALA A 23 13.45 3.70 11.24
N ASP A 24 13.77 4.37 10.15
CA ASP A 24 13.68 5.83 10.03
C ASP A 24 12.28 6.26 9.55
N VAL A 25 11.61 5.47 8.72
CA VAL A 25 10.28 5.81 8.19
C VAL A 25 9.14 5.43 9.11
N VAL A 26 9.29 4.36 9.90
CA VAL A 26 8.22 3.84 10.75
C VAL A 26 7.61 4.87 11.72
N PRO A 27 8.34 5.86 12.30
CA PRO A 27 7.74 6.86 13.16
C PRO A 27 6.79 7.85 12.45
N HIS A 28 6.81 7.89 11.12
CA HIS A 28 6.09 8.88 10.31
C HIS A 28 4.85 8.30 9.61
N ILE A 29 4.54 7.01 9.81
CA ILE A 29 3.43 6.31 9.19
C ILE A 29 2.45 5.76 10.22
N SER A 30 1.23 5.44 9.79
CA SER A 30 0.20 4.78 10.62
C SER A 30 0.00 3.31 10.27
N SER A 31 0.41 2.90 9.07
CA SER A 31 0.29 1.52 8.57
C SER A 31 1.54 1.10 7.79
N ALA A 32 2.00 -0.13 8.00
CA ALA A 32 3.12 -0.75 7.30
C ALA A 32 2.62 -1.90 6.43
N ASN A 33 3.03 -1.95 5.16
CA ASN A 33 2.77 -3.08 4.27
C ASN A 33 4.00 -3.98 4.28
N VAL A 34 3.95 -5.09 5.02
CA VAL A 34 5.11 -5.95 5.26
C VAL A 34 5.22 -7.02 4.17
N ALA A 35 6.35 -7.05 3.47
CA ALA A 35 6.63 -8.03 2.43
C ALA A 35 6.59 -9.47 2.98
N CYS A 36 6.09 -10.41 2.16
CA CYS A 36 5.69 -11.75 2.59
C CYS A 36 6.54 -12.88 1.97
N GLY A 37 7.79 -12.60 1.56
CA GLY A 37 8.76 -13.60 1.15
C GLY A 37 8.79 -13.96 -0.34
N PHE A 38 7.81 -13.51 -1.16
CA PHE A 38 7.78 -13.83 -2.58
C PHE A 38 8.54 -12.82 -3.45
N HIS A 39 8.26 -11.53 -3.29
CA HIS A 39 8.97 -10.49 -4.03
C HIS A 39 10.16 -9.93 -3.27
N ALA A 40 10.14 -10.02 -1.94
CA ALA A 40 11.14 -9.55 -0.99
C ALA A 40 10.83 -10.15 0.38
N SER A 41 11.65 -9.88 1.39
CA SER A 41 11.56 -10.43 2.74
C SER A 41 12.02 -11.89 2.87
N ASP A 42 12.33 -12.26 4.08
CA ASP A 42 12.56 -13.62 4.55
C ASP A 42 11.99 -13.75 5.98
N PRO A 43 11.96 -14.96 6.58
CA PRO A 43 11.35 -15.13 7.90
C PRO A 43 11.94 -14.24 9.00
N LEU A 44 13.24 -13.99 8.99
CA LEU A 44 13.90 -13.15 9.99
C LEU A 44 13.61 -11.65 9.78
N VAL A 45 13.57 -11.21 8.53
CA VAL A 45 13.18 -9.84 8.16
C VAL A 45 11.72 -9.60 8.56
N MET A 46 10.83 -10.55 8.27
CA MET A 46 9.40 -10.47 8.60
C MET A 46 9.19 -10.32 10.12
N GLU A 47 9.84 -11.17 10.93
CA GLU A 47 9.79 -11.09 12.40
C GLU A 47 10.26 -9.71 12.91
N LYS A 48 11.43 -9.26 12.45
CA LYS A 48 12.00 -7.96 12.84
C LYS A 48 11.11 -6.78 12.46
N THR A 49 10.51 -6.82 11.28
CA THR A 49 9.63 -5.74 10.79
C THR A 49 8.33 -5.69 11.61
N VAL A 50 7.72 -6.83 11.92
CA VAL A 50 6.54 -6.90 12.81
C VAL A 50 6.87 -6.36 14.20
N ALA A 51 8.03 -6.74 14.77
CA ALA A 51 8.47 -6.24 16.07
C ALA A 51 8.73 -4.71 16.04
N LEU A 52 9.30 -4.19 14.96
CA LEU A 52 9.54 -2.76 14.75
C LEU A 52 8.21 -1.99 14.69
N CYS A 53 7.22 -2.48 13.92
CA CYS A 53 5.88 -1.88 13.85
C CYS A 53 5.21 -1.87 15.22
N LYS A 54 5.25 -2.99 15.96
CA LYS A 54 4.71 -3.10 17.33
C LYS A 54 5.31 -2.06 18.26
N LYS A 55 6.65 -1.91 18.24
CA LYS A 55 7.37 -0.95 19.08
C LYS A 55 6.92 0.50 18.84
N ASN A 56 6.56 0.83 17.60
CA ASN A 56 6.18 2.17 17.19
C ASN A 56 4.66 2.39 17.14
N GLY A 57 3.85 1.39 17.50
CA GLY A 57 2.39 1.50 17.47
C GLY A 57 1.80 1.59 16.04
N VAL A 58 2.54 1.12 15.03
CA VAL A 58 2.14 1.13 13.63
C VAL A 58 1.36 -0.14 13.31
N CYS A 59 0.24 -0.01 12.60
CA CYS A 59 -0.56 -1.14 12.18
C CYS A 59 0.12 -1.94 11.09
N VAL A 60 0.02 -3.27 11.17
CA VAL A 60 0.65 -4.20 10.22
C VAL A 60 -0.36 -4.67 9.18
N GLY A 61 0.04 -4.65 7.92
CA GLY A 61 -0.65 -5.26 6.80
C GLY A 61 0.27 -6.16 6.00
N ALA A 62 -0.31 -7.13 5.30
CA ALA A 62 0.43 -8.04 4.43
C ALA A 62 0.62 -7.42 3.04
N HIS A 63 1.83 -7.61 2.50
CA HIS A 63 2.22 -7.10 1.18
C HIS A 63 2.58 -8.25 0.22
N PRO A 64 1.59 -9.07 -0.18
CA PRO A 64 1.83 -10.22 -1.06
C PRO A 64 2.17 -9.78 -2.48
N GLY A 65 3.15 -10.44 -3.08
CA GLY A 65 3.58 -10.20 -4.46
C GLY A 65 3.70 -11.48 -5.27
N PHE A 66 4.06 -11.35 -6.54
CA PHE A 66 4.46 -12.49 -7.35
C PHE A 66 5.79 -13.09 -6.85
N PRO A 67 6.04 -14.40 -7.06
CA PRO A 67 7.28 -15.06 -6.69
C PRO A 67 8.43 -14.65 -7.63
N ASP A 68 8.87 -13.41 -7.49
CA ASP A 68 9.81 -12.75 -8.39
C ASP A 68 10.84 -11.92 -7.60
N LEU A 69 11.64 -12.59 -6.78
CA LEU A 69 12.72 -11.95 -6.01
C LEU A 69 13.68 -11.12 -6.89
N VAL A 70 14.10 -11.68 -8.04
CA VAL A 70 15.03 -11.01 -8.94
C VAL A 70 14.44 -9.76 -9.58
N GLY A 71 13.15 -9.77 -9.90
CA GLY A 71 12.43 -8.64 -10.47
C GLY A 71 11.71 -7.79 -9.43
N PHE A 72 11.90 -8.10 -8.14
CA PHE A 72 11.25 -7.39 -7.05
C PHE A 72 9.72 -7.34 -7.18
N GLY A 73 9.11 -8.43 -7.68
CA GLY A 73 7.67 -8.51 -7.91
C GLY A 73 7.13 -7.53 -8.97
N ARG A 74 8.00 -6.86 -9.73
CA ARG A 74 7.59 -5.83 -10.71
C ARG A 74 7.43 -6.35 -12.13
N ARG A 75 7.87 -7.58 -12.41
CA ARG A 75 7.63 -8.24 -13.70
C ARG A 75 6.23 -8.82 -13.74
N GLN A 76 5.53 -8.62 -14.86
CA GLN A 76 4.22 -9.23 -15.07
C GLN A 76 4.36 -10.74 -15.17
N MET A 77 3.53 -11.49 -14.47
CA MET A 77 3.46 -12.93 -14.51
C MET A 77 2.05 -13.37 -14.91
N GLN A 78 1.96 -14.34 -15.81
CA GLN A 78 0.69 -14.98 -16.15
C GLN A 78 0.50 -16.18 -15.21
N VAL A 79 -0.53 -16.09 -14.38
CA VAL A 79 -0.93 -17.13 -13.44
C VAL A 79 -2.44 -17.33 -13.53
N SER A 80 -2.91 -18.51 -13.21
CA SER A 80 -4.34 -18.77 -13.10
C SER A 80 -4.93 -18.06 -11.87
N THR A 81 -6.25 -17.90 -11.85
CA THR A 81 -6.96 -17.32 -10.70
C THR A 81 -6.78 -18.17 -9.43
N ASP A 82 -6.72 -19.50 -9.57
CA ASP A 82 -6.49 -20.41 -8.44
C ASP A 82 -5.06 -20.28 -7.89
N GLU A 83 -4.06 -20.19 -8.75
CA GLU A 83 -2.68 -19.92 -8.33
C GLU A 83 -2.60 -18.57 -7.60
N LEU A 84 -3.18 -17.53 -8.17
CA LEU A 84 -3.15 -16.20 -7.59
C LEU A 84 -3.83 -16.18 -6.19
N ARG A 85 -5.01 -16.77 -6.09
CA ARG A 85 -5.74 -16.90 -4.81
C ARG A 85 -4.91 -17.64 -3.76
N THR A 86 -4.30 -18.76 -4.11
CA THR A 86 -3.50 -19.56 -3.18
C THR A 86 -2.18 -18.90 -2.82
N MET A 87 -1.53 -18.17 -3.73
CA MET A 87 -0.36 -17.33 -3.45
C MET A 87 -0.68 -16.25 -2.40
N VAL A 88 -1.86 -15.64 -2.47
CA VAL A 88 -2.29 -14.63 -1.49
C VAL A 88 -2.51 -15.28 -0.13
N ILE A 89 -3.26 -16.39 -0.05
CA ILE A 89 -3.48 -17.12 1.21
C ILE A 89 -2.16 -17.50 1.86
N TYR A 90 -1.22 -18.08 1.10
CA TYR A 90 0.08 -18.50 1.60
C TYR A 90 0.85 -17.35 2.25
N GLN A 91 0.94 -16.21 1.54
CA GLN A 91 1.71 -15.06 1.98
C GLN A 91 1.06 -14.34 3.17
N VAL A 92 -0.27 -14.15 3.12
CA VAL A 92 -1.03 -13.51 4.22
C VAL A 92 -0.95 -14.39 5.46
N GLY A 93 -1.16 -15.71 5.33
CA GLY A 93 -1.08 -16.66 6.44
C GLY A 93 0.31 -16.72 7.07
N ALA A 94 1.37 -16.65 6.26
CA ALA A 94 2.74 -16.58 6.77
C ALA A 94 2.94 -15.37 7.69
N LEU A 95 2.63 -14.15 7.21
CA LEU A 95 2.78 -12.93 8.00
C LEU A 95 1.87 -12.92 9.24
N LYS A 96 0.63 -13.39 9.09
CA LYS A 96 -0.34 -13.47 10.20
C LYS A 96 0.21 -14.29 11.35
N THR A 97 0.90 -15.39 11.07
CA THR A 97 1.54 -16.22 12.13
C THR A 97 2.60 -15.43 12.90
N PHE A 98 3.42 -14.60 12.22
CA PHE A 98 4.38 -13.72 12.91
C PHE A 98 3.68 -12.62 13.71
N CYS A 99 2.60 -12.08 13.20
CA CYS A 99 1.78 -11.11 13.93
C CYS A 99 1.20 -11.72 15.21
N ASP A 100 0.62 -12.92 15.11
CA ASP A 100 0.05 -13.64 16.26
C ASP A 100 1.10 -13.95 17.31
N ALA A 101 2.27 -14.44 16.89
CA ALA A 101 3.40 -14.71 17.79
C ALA A 101 3.90 -13.45 18.51
N ALA A 102 3.84 -12.30 17.83
CA ALA A 102 4.19 -11.01 18.42
C ALA A 102 3.04 -10.36 19.22
N GLY A 103 1.83 -10.92 19.21
CA GLY A 103 0.64 -10.30 19.82
C GLY A 103 0.21 -9.01 19.10
N VAL A 104 0.35 -8.96 17.78
CA VAL A 104 -0.06 -7.88 16.89
C VAL A 104 -1.22 -8.37 16.04
N LYS A 105 -2.24 -7.54 15.84
CA LYS A 105 -3.33 -7.88 14.91
C LYS A 105 -2.98 -7.46 13.49
N LEU A 106 -3.07 -8.38 12.53
CA LEU A 106 -3.00 -8.05 11.11
C LEU A 106 -4.22 -7.20 10.73
N GLN A 107 -4.00 -6.04 10.11
CA GLN A 107 -5.06 -5.06 9.81
C GLN A 107 -5.55 -5.14 8.36
N HIS A 108 -4.64 -5.25 7.40
CA HIS A 108 -4.96 -5.06 5.99
C HIS A 108 -4.06 -5.90 5.07
N VAL A 109 -4.45 -5.93 3.81
CA VAL A 109 -3.65 -6.53 2.72
C VAL A 109 -3.54 -5.53 1.58
N LYS A 110 -2.33 -5.28 1.13
CA LYS A 110 -1.99 -4.48 -0.05
C LYS A 110 -1.16 -5.34 -1.01
N PRO A 111 -1.65 -5.74 -2.17
CA PRO A 111 -0.80 -6.44 -3.14
C PRO A 111 0.39 -5.60 -3.57
N HIS A 112 1.53 -6.23 -3.88
CA HIS A 112 2.75 -5.55 -4.32
C HIS A 112 2.86 -5.45 -5.84
N GLY A 113 3.47 -4.40 -6.33
CA GLY A 113 4.10 -4.25 -7.63
C GLY A 113 3.21 -4.63 -8.83
N ALA A 114 3.65 -5.61 -9.63
CA ALA A 114 2.92 -6.03 -10.82
C ALA A 114 1.55 -6.64 -10.46
N MET A 115 1.44 -7.41 -9.39
CA MET A 115 0.18 -7.98 -8.91
C MET A 115 -0.85 -6.87 -8.63
N TYR A 116 -0.46 -5.82 -7.93
CA TYR A 116 -1.30 -4.65 -7.65
C TYR A 116 -1.77 -3.94 -8.92
N ASN A 117 -0.83 -3.62 -9.82
CA ASN A 117 -1.13 -2.85 -11.03
C ASN A 117 -1.99 -3.64 -12.03
N MET A 118 -1.76 -4.95 -12.17
CA MET A 118 -2.55 -5.82 -13.03
C MET A 118 -3.96 -6.00 -12.47
N ALA A 119 -4.09 -6.34 -11.20
CA ALA A 119 -5.39 -6.49 -10.54
C ALA A 119 -6.19 -5.17 -10.46
N GLY A 120 -5.51 -4.03 -10.48
CA GLY A 120 -6.16 -2.73 -10.58
C GLY A 120 -6.99 -2.56 -11.86
N LYS A 121 -6.67 -3.31 -12.93
CA LYS A 121 -7.29 -3.24 -14.27
C LYS A 121 -8.02 -4.52 -14.67
N ASP A 122 -7.73 -5.64 -14.04
CA ASP A 122 -8.30 -6.96 -14.35
C ASP A 122 -9.24 -7.42 -13.23
N GLU A 123 -10.52 -7.60 -13.57
CA GLU A 123 -11.56 -7.97 -12.60
C GLU A 123 -11.39 -9.41 -12.09
N GLN A 124 -10.90 -10.33 -12.92
CA GLN A 124 -10.73 -11.73 -12.53
C GLN A 124 -9.56 -11.86 -11.54
N MET A 125 -8.43 -11.21 -11.83
CA MET A 125 -7.30 -11.14 -10.89
C MET A 125 -7.68 -10.45 -9.58
N ALA A 126 -8.36 -9.31 -9.67
CA ALA A 126 -8.84 -8.57 -8.50
C ALA A 126 -9.73 -9.45 -7.61
N ARG A 127 -10.67 -10.17 -8.21
CA ARG A 127 -11.55 -11.08 -7.51
C ARG A 127 -10.78 -12.22 -6.84
N ALA A 128 -9.86 -12.88 -7.55
CA ALA A 128 -9.05 -13.97 -7.01
C ALA A 128 -8.23 -13.54 -5.78
N ILE A 129 -7.61 -12.35 -5.84
CA ILE A 129 -6.89 -11.76 -4.70
C ILE A 129 -7.86 -11.54 -3.52
N CYS A 130 -9.00 -10.91 -3.76
CA CYS A 130 -9.98 -10.62 -2.70
C CYS A 130 -10.55 -11.91 -2.08
N GLU A 131 -10.83 -12.94 -2.87
CA GLU A 131 -11.26 -14.24 -2.39
C GLU A 131 -10.17 -14.92 -1.53
N GLY A 132 -8.89 -14.75 -1.90
CA GLY A 132 -7.77 -15.22 -1.09
C GLY A 132 -7.69 -14.53 0.27
N VAL A 133 -7.82 -13.20 0.28
CA VAL A 133 -7.85 -12.42 1.53
C VAL A 133 -9.06 -12.78 2.40
N TYR A 134 -10.24 -12.88 1.80
CA TYR A 134 -11.48 -13.23 2.50
C TYR A 134 -11.42 -14.62 3.14
N ALA A 135 -10.80 -15.58 2.44
CA ALA A 135 -10.65 -16.94 2.93
C ALA A 135 -9.71 -17.05 4.14
N ASP A 136 -8.71 -16.15 4.23
CA ASP A 136 -7.82 -16.09 5.42
C ASP A 136 -8.52 -15.40 6.59
N ASP A 137 -9.01 -14.18 6.39
CA ASP A 137 -9.73 -13.42 7.41
C ASP A 137 -10.65 -12.36 6.78
N PRO A 138 -11.98 -12.51 6.83
CA PRO A 138 -12.93 -11.54 6.27
C PRO A 138 -12.94 -10.18 7.01
N SER A 139 -12.27 -10.07 8.16
CA SER A 139 -12.16 -8.80 8.89
C SER A 139 -11.05 -7.90 8.36
N LEU A 140 -10.16 -8.41 7.50
CA LEU A 140 -9.08 -7.64 6.90
C LEU A 140 -9.63 -6.54 5.96
N ILE A 141 -8.84 -5.47 5.86
CA ILE A 141 -9.12 -4.38 4.93
C ILE A 141 -8.28 -4.62 3.66
N LEU A 142 -8.89 -4.59 2.50
CA LEU A 142 -8.11 -4.55 1.27
C LEU A 142 -7.72 -3.11 0.94
N LEU A 143 -6.42 -2.85 0.82
CA LEU A 143 -5.88 -1.57 0.36
C LEU A 143 -5.57 -1.65 -1.14
N GLY A 144 -6.22 -0.83 -1.93
CA GLY A 144 -6.05 -0.79 -3.38
C GLY A 144 -6.16 0.62 -3.95
N LEU A 145 -5.62 0.81 -5.16
CA LEU A 145 -5.65 2.10 -5.86
C LEU A 145 -7.08 2.63 -5.95
N SER A 146 -7.26 3.89 -5.60
CA SER A 146 -8.55 4.58 -5.69
C SER A 146 -9.17 4.43 -7.10
N GLY A 147 -10.44 4.04 -7.16
CA GLY A 147 -11.15 3.82 -8.42
C GLY A 147 -10.84 2.50 -9.14
N SER A 148 -9.92 1.67 -8.64
CA SER A 148 -9.49 0.43 -9.31
C SER A 148 -10.50 -0.71 -9.24
N LYS A 149 -10.33 -1.70 -10.13
CA LYS A 149 -11.06 -2.98 -10.09
C LYS A 149 -10.81 -3.73 -8.78
N LEU A 150 -9.64 -3.57 -8.17
CA LEU A 150 -9.28 -4.22 -6.92
C LEU A 150 -10.18 -3.74 -5.77
N VAL A 151 -10.38 -2.43 -5.62
CA VAL A 151 -11.31 -1.85 -4.63
C VAL A 151 -12.75 -2.28 -4.89
N ALA A 152 -13.16 -2.31 -6.16
CA ALA A 152 -14.50 -2.75 -6.53
C ALA A 152 -14.74 -4.24 -6.23
N ALA A 153 -13.76 -5.09 -6.50
CA ALA A 153 -13.82 -6.54 -6.22
C ALA A 153 -13.88 -6.81 -4.71
N ALA A 154 -13.10 -6.09 -3.89
CA ALA A 154 -13.13 -6.22 -2.44
C ALA A 154 -14.55 -6.03 -1.88
N LYS A 155 -15.22 -4.96 -2.30
CA LYS A 155 -16.62 -4.69 -1.90
C LYS A 155 -17.59 -5.78 -2.35
N LYS A 156 -17.40 -6.32 -3.58
CA LYS A 156 -18.24 -7.42 -4.10
C LYS A 156 -18.06 -8.72 -3.32
N VAL A 157 -16.84 -9.01 -2.84
CA VAL A 157 -16.52 -10.20 -2.04
C VAL A 157 -16.95 -10.05 -0.57
N GLY A 158 -17.23 -8.83 -0.13
CA GLY A 158 -17.64 -8.54 1.25
C GLY A 158 -16.49 -8.11 2.17
N LEU A 159 -15.32 -7.75 1.62
CA LEU A 159 -14.24 -7.13 2.36
C LEU A 159 -14.48 -5.62 2.51
N ARG A 160 -14.00 -5.06 3.61
CA ARG A 160 -13.76 -3.63 3.71
C ARG A 160 -12.64 -3.24 2.76
N ALA A 161 -12.74 -2.08 2.12
CA ALA A 161 -11.76 -1.62 1.17
C ALA A 161 -11.33 -0.18 1.45
N ALA A 162 -10.02 0.06 1.49
CA ALA A 162 -9.42 1.37 1.59
C ALA A 162 -8.88 1.81 0.21
N ARG A 163 -9.09 3.08 -0.11
CA ARG A 163 -8.69 3.70 -1.38
C ARG A 163 -7.33 4.35 -1.20
N GLU A 164 -6.33 3.80 -1.87
CA GLU A 164 -4.97 4.29 -1.83
C GLU A 164 -4.73 5.37 -2.88
N VAL A 165 -3.98 6.40 -2.51
CA VAL A 165 -3.41 7.39 -3.39
C VAL A 165 -1.90 7.49 -3.18
N PHE A 166 -1.19 8.03 -4.17
CA PHE A 166 0.27 8.12 -4.18
C PHE A 166 0.71 9.58 -4.21
N ALA A 167 1.60 9.95 -3.29
CA ALA A 167 2.14 11.29 -3.21
C ALA A 167 3.03 11.64 -4.40
N ASP A 168 3.88 10.70 -4.80
CA ASP A 168 4.97 10.87 -5.76
C ASP A 168 4.69 10.29 -7.17
N ARG A 169 3.45 9.86 -7.45
CA ARG A 169 3.08 9.25 -8.73
C ARG A 169 2.10 10.12 -9.51
N ALA A 170 2.31 10.23 -10.82
CA ALA A 170 1.37 10.85 -11.72
C ALA A 170 0.20 9.91 -12.06
N TYR A 171 -0.95 10.50 -12.37
CA TYR A 171 -2.19 9.82 -12.74
C TYR A 171 -2.52 10.06 -14.20
N GLU A 172 -3.07 9.04 -14.87
CA GLU A 172 -3.77 9.18 -16.15
C GLU A 172 -5.19 9.74 -15.88
N GLU A 173 -5.90 10.17 -16.94
CA GLU A 173 -7.26 10.73 -16.80
C GLU A 173 -8.31 9.73 -16.29
N ASP A 174 -8.05 8.45 -16.43
CA ASP A 174 -8.90 7.37 -15.92
C ASP A 174 -8.63 7.03 -14.43
N GLY A 175 -7.73 7.76 -13.76
CA GLY A 175 -7.32 7.54 -12.37
C GLY A 175 -6.27 6.44 -12.20
N SER A 176 -5.81 5.78 -13.27
CA SER A 176 -4.71 4.82 -13.18
C SER A 176 -3.36 5.54 -13.06
N LEU A 177 -2.37 4.86 -12.49
CA LEU A 177 -1.01 5.41 -12.39
C LEU A 177 -0.31 5.39 -13.75
N VAL A 178 0.38 6.48 -14.09
CA VAL A 178 1.27 6.53 -15.26
C VAL A 178 2.35 5.47 -15.11
N ALA A 179 2.59 4.69 -16.17
CA ALA A 179 3.61 3.63 -16.15
C ALA A 179 5.00 4.22 -15.82
N ARG A 180 5.74 3.60 -14.90
CA ARG A 180 7.06 4.10 -14.45
C ARG A 180 8.07 4.30 -15.60
N SER A 181 7.90 3.61 -16.73
CA SER A 181 8.72 3.76 -17.92
C SER A 181 8.42 5.02 -18.75
N LYS A 182 7.31 5.70 -18.48
CA LYS A 182 6.92 6.92 -19.19
C LYS A 182 7.54 8.17 -18.53
N PRO A 183 7.96 9.18 -19.31
CA PRO A 183 8.33 10.48 -18.75
C PRO A 183 7.19 11.09 -17.93
N GLY A 184 7.53 11.77 -16.82
CA GLY A 184 6.55 12.40 -15.95
C GLY A 184 5.75 11.46 -15.05
N ALA A 185 6.10 10.14 -15.01
CA ALA A 185 5.43 9.16 -14.12
C ALA A 185 5.68 9.43 -12.63
N MET A 186 6.80 10.07 -12.30
CA MET A 186 7.17 10.40 -10.92
C MET A 186 7.10 11.91 -10.72
N ILE A 187 6.51 12.32 -9.62
CA ILE A 187 6.52 13.70 -9.14
C ILE A 187 7.77 13.86 -8.28
N THR A 188 8.73 14.64 -8.75
CA THR A 188 10.03 14.84 -8.09
C THR A 188 10.12 16.16 -7.33
N ASP A 189 9.21 17.09 -7.63
CA ASP A 189 9.07 18.33 -6.90
C ASP A 189 8.30 18.08 -5.60
N GLU A 190 8.93 18.42 -4.48
CA GLU A 190 8.43 18.12 -3.15
C GLU A 190 7.21 19.00 -2.79
N GLU A 191 7.24 20.27 -3.16
CA GLU A 191 6.15 21.20 -2.88
C GLU A 191 4.91 20.85 -3.70
N GLU A 192 5.09 20.49 -4.97
CA GLU A 192 4.02 19.98 -5.82
C GLU A 192 3.40 18.72 -5.22
N ALA A 193 4.22 17.74 -4.81
CA ALA A 193 3.73 16.48 -4.28
C ALA A 193 2.95 16.69 -2.95
N ILE A 194 3.42 17.56 -2.06
CA ILE A 194 2.71 17.91 -0.82
C ILE A 194 1.36 18.60 -1.13
N ALA A 195 1.34 19.58 -2.02
CA ALA A 195 0.12 20.28 -2.40
C ALA A 195 -0.91 19.31 -3.01
N ARG A 196 -0.45 18.36 -3.85
CA ARG A 196 -1.29 17.32 -4.44
C ARG A 196 -1.92 16.42 -3.38
N VAL A 197 -1.14 15.97 -2.39
CA VAL A 197 -1.63 15.13 -1.29
C VAL A 197 -2.71 15.86 -0.50
N VAL A 198 -2.50 17.12 -0.15
CA VAL A 198 -3.50 17.92 0.55
C VAL A 198 -4.78 18.04 -0.28
N SER A 199 -4.68 18.35 -1.58
CA SER A 199 -5.84 18.45 -2.47
C SER A 199 -6.59 17.11 -2.61
N MET A 200 -5.88 15.97 -2.72
CA MET A 200 -6.50 14.65 -2.78
C MET A 200 -7.34 14.33 -1.53
N VAL A 201 -6.87 14.75 -0.36
CA VAL A 201 -7.56 14.46 0.92
C VAL A 201 -8.67 15.47 1.24
N THR A 202 -8.46 16.76 0.95
CA THR A 202 -9.39 17.82 1.36
C THR A 202 -10.38 18.22 0.28
N GLU A 203 -10.00 18.09 -0.99
CA GLU A 203 -10.79 18.55 -2.14
C GLU A 203 -11.22 17.40 -3.05
N HIS A 204 -10.78 16.17 -2.77
CA HIS A 204 -11.09 14.95 -3.54
C HIS A 204 -10.76 15.07 -5.03
N ARG A 205 -9.65 15.73 -5.36
CA ARG A 205 -9.19 15.93 -6.73
C ARG A 205 -7.68 15.86 -6.87
N VAL A 206 -7.23 15.52 -8.08
CA VAL A 206 -5.82 15.54 -8.46
C VAL A 206 -5.69 15.90 -9.95
N LYS A 207 -4.59 16.53 -10.33
CA LYS A 207 -4.27 16.76 -11.75
C LYS A 207 -3.67 15.51 -12.37
N ALA A 208 -4.26 15.05 -13.46
CA ALA A 208 -3.69 14.04 -14.34
C ALA A 208 -2.45 14.57 -15.09
N VAL A 209 -1.65 13.67 -15.68
CA VAL A 209 -0.46 14.03 -16.47
C VAL A 209 -0.76 14.97 -17.63
N THR A 210 -1.99 14.98 -18.13
CA THR A 210 -2.48 15.90 -19.17
C THR A 210 -2.81 17.31 -18.65
N GLY A 211 -2.78 17.52 -17.33
CA GLY A 211 -3.21 18.77 -16.68
C GLY A 211 -4.69 18.83 -16.32
N LYS A 212 -5.50 17.85 -16.76
CA LYS A 212 -6.92 17.76 -16.44
C LYS A 212 -7.12 17.38 -14.98
N GLU A 213 -8.04 18.05 -14.28
CA GLU A 213 -8.45 17.64 -12.93
C GLU A 213 -9.39 16.42 -13.01
N ILE A 214 -9.10 15.44 -12.16
CA ILE A 214 -9.92 14.23 -11.99
C ILE A 214 -10.34 14.09 -10.53
N ALA A 215 -11.52 13.53 -10.29
CA ALA A 215 -11.97 13.19 -8.95
C ALA A 215 -11.21 11.97 -8.42
N ILE A 216 -10.81 12.02 -7.14
CA ILE A 216 -10.12 10.93 -6.47
C ILE A 216 -10.53 10.91 -5.00
N GLU A 217 -10.63 9.72 -4.43
CA GLU A 217 -10.93 9.52 -3.01
C GLU A 217 -9.71 8.93 -2.32
N ALA A 218 -9.33 9.46 -1.18
CA ALA A 218 -8.13 9.07 -0.46
C ALA A 218 -8.46 8.63 0.98
N ASP A 219 -8.34 7.34 1.25
CA ASP A 219 -8.41 6.78 2.60
C ASP A 219 -6.99 6.57 3.16
N SER A 220 -6.02 6.27 2.30
CA SER A 220 -4.62 6.06 2.66
C SER A 220 -3.69 6.64 1.59
N ILE A 221 -2.58 7.22 2.04
CA ILE A 221 -1.55 7.79 1.18
C ILE A 221 -0.31 6.89 1.25
N CYS A 222 0.14 6.41 0.10
CA CYS A 222 1.39 5.66 -0.01
C CYS A 222 2.59 6.62 0.05
N LEU A 223 3.50 6.32 0.95
CA LEU A 223 4.81 6.95 1.09
C LEU A 223 5.89 5.92 0.78
N HIS A 224 7.04 6.37 0.29
CA HIS A 224 8.20 5.53 0.10
C HIS A 224 9.22 5.80 1.20
N GLY A 225 9.97 4.77 1.60
CA GLY A 225 10.99 4.83 2.66
C GLY A 225 12.37 4.36 2.19
N ASP A 226 12.67 4.50 0.89
CA ASP A 226 13.85 3.92 0.25
C ASP A 226 15.08 4.85 0.22
N SER A 227 14.95 6.06 0.77
CA SER A 227 16.05 7.04 0.84
C SER A 227 15.86 8.05 1.97
N PRO A 228 16.92 8.74 2.44
CA PRO A 228 16.79 9.82 3.42
C PRO A 228 15.85 10.95 2.98
N LYS A 229 15.79 11.22 1.67
CA LYS A 229 14.84 12.20 1.12
C LYS A 229 13.38 11.72 1.27
N ALA A 230 13.13 10.43 1.10
CA ALA A 230 11.80 9.87 1.27
C ALA A 230 11.31 9.96 2.72
N VAL A 231 12.19 9.74 3.71
CA VAL A 231 11.86 9.91 5.14
C VAL A 231 11.50 11.38 5.44
N LEU A 232 12.35 12.33 5.01
CA LEU A 232 12.07 13.76 5.19
C LEU A 232 10.77 14.18 4.49
N PHE A 233 10.47 13.60 3.35
CA PHE A 233 9.23 13.83 2.61
C PHE A 233 8.00 13.33 3.39
N ALA A 234 8.10 12.15 4.04
CA ALA A 234 7.03 11.64 4.90
C ALA A 234 6.74 12.58 6.08
N GLU A 235 7.78 13.14 6.72
CA GLU A 235 7.63 14.15 7.77
C GLU A 235 6.87 15.39 7.28
N LYS A 236 7.27 15.93 6.12
CA LYS A 236 6.66 17.14 5.54
C LYS A 236 5.20 16.91 5.14
N ILE A 237 4.87 15.76 4.53
CA ILE A 237 3.48 15.39 4.23
C ILE A 237 2.65 15.33 5.51
N SER A 238 3.14 14.65 6.55
CA SER A 238 2.47 14.57 7.84
C SER A 238 2.20 15.95 8.43
N ALA A 239 3.19 16.83 8.40
CA ALA A 239 3.06 18.21 8.90
C ALA A 239 2.03 19.03 8.10
N ALA A 240 2.08 18.96 6.77
CA ALA A 240 1.18 19.68 5.88
C ALA A 240 -0.28 19.24 6.04
N LEU A 241 -0.54 17.93 6.16
CA LEU A 241 -1.87 17.39 6.43
C LEU A 241 -2.42 17.90 7.75
N LYS A 242 -1.62 17.84 8.83
CA LYS A 242 -2.01 18.36 10.14
C LYS A 242 -2.31 19.86 10.10
N ALA A 243 -1.49 20.64 9.41
CA ALA A 243 -1.70 22.08 9.21
C ALA A 243 -3.00 22.38 8.43
N SER A 244 -3.42 21.49 7.55
CA SER A 244 -4.67 21.56 6.79
C SER A 244 -5.89 21.00 7.56
N GLY A 245 -5.75 20.67 8.84
CA GLY A 245 -6.86 20.17 9.68
C GLY A 245 -7.19 18.70 9.45
N VAL A 246 -6.27 17.92 8.84
CA VAL A 246 -6.42 16.48 8.62
C VAL A 246 -5.72 15.71 9.74
N SER A 247 -6.40 14.74 10.34
CA SER A 247 -5.82 13.84 11.34
C SER A 247 -5.26 12.58 10.67
N ILE A 248 -4.05 12.17 11.05
CA ILE A 248 -3.47 10.89 10.62
C ILE A 248 -3.97 9.81 11.58
N ALA A 249 -4.54 8.74 11.02
CA ALA A 249 -5.09 7.63 11.79
C ALA A 249 -4.99 6.31 10.98
N PRO A 250 -4.91 5.15 11.65
CA PRO A 250 -4.93 3.86 10.97
C PRO A 250 -6.20 3.65 10.13
N MET A 251 -6.08 2.89 9.04
CA MET A 251 -7.21 2.59 8.12
C MET A 251 -8.46 2.07 8.84
N ALA A 252 -8.29 1.26 9.88
CA ALA A 252 -9.42 0.71 10.64
C ALA A 252 -10.28 1.78 11.33
N GLU A 253 -9.75 2.96 11.58
CA GLU A 253 -10.48 4.10 12.14
C GLU A 253 -11.17 4.97 11.08
N ILE A 254 -10.77 4.81 9.81
CA ILE A 254 -11.24 5.60 8.67
C ILE A 254 -12.35 4.84 7.96
N ILE A 255 -12.12 3.55 7.71
CA ILE A 255 -13.07 2.68 7.01
C ILE A 255 -14.13 2.20 7.99
N ALA A 256 -15.32 2.79 7.93
CA ALA A 256 -16.46 2.37 8.72
C ALA A 256 -16.80 0.88 8.47
N ARG A 257 -17.31 0.21 9.51
CA ARG A 257 -17.78 -1.18 9.43
C ARG A 257 -19.06 -1.28 8.63
#